data_b6280ac11096b0cd95be09490e54e0f1
#
_entry.id   b6280ac11096b0cd95be09490e54e0f1
#
_cell.length_a   1.000
_cell.length_b   1.000
_cell.length_c   1.000
_cell.angle_alpha   90.00
_cell.angle_beta   90.00
_cell.angle_gamma   90.00
#
_symmetry.space_group_name_H-M   'P 1'
#
loop_
_entity.id
_entity.type
_entity.pdbx_description
1 polymer ?
#
loop_
_entity_poly.entity_id
_entity_poly.type
_entity_poly.pdbx_seq_one_letter_code
_entity_poly.pdbx_strand_id
1 'polypeptide(L)'
;MAAVGSDLESVQVGDRENWEDGPSYGLFKRLRGECPVHWTARLGEFPEEAGFWSVTTAEDVHAVSRDWEAYSSELGGVTAANVVFPLELTRAMFIGMDPPKHDRLKALFQRGFTPKRIADHEDAIRAIVVGVLDRLDGRESCDLVGDVAQPVVSRV
;
A
#
# COMPACT_ATOMS: atom_id res chain seq x y z
N MET A 1 6.74 14.86 -38.69
CA MET A 1 6.98 14.63 -37.26
C MET A 1 5.60 14.50 -36.62
N ALA A 2 5.11 13.27 -36.45
CA ALA A 2 3.82 13.00 -35.86
C ALA A 2 3.92 13.16 -34.34
N ALA A 3 2.92 13.76 -33.74
CA ALA A 3 2.81 14.04 -32.33
C ALA A 3 2.78 12.72 -31.50
N VAL A 4 3.89 12.39 -30.85
CA VAL A 4 4.01 11.25 -29.93
C VAL A 4 3.39 11.59 -28.55
N GLY A 5 2.92 12.84 -28.34
CA GLY A 5 2.38 13.29 -27.08
C GLY A 5 0.91 12.91 -26.81
N SER A 6 0.13 12.56 -27.84
CA SER A 6 -1.32 12.41 -27.70
C SER A 6 -1.80 11.06 -27.12
N ASP A 7 -0.94 10.06 -27.08
CA ASP A 7 -1.32 8.70 -26.62
C ASP A 7 -1.32 8.58 -25.09
N LEU A 8 -0.34 9.14 -24.40
CA LEU A 8 -0.27 9.08 -22.93
C LEU A 8 -1.29 9.97 -22.23
N GLU A 9 -1.67 11.11 -22.81
CA GLU A 9 -2.69 12.00 -22.22
C GLU A 9 -4.07 11.33 -22.08
N SER A 10 -4.36 10.36 -22.94
CA SER A 10 -5.60 9.60 -22.93
C SER A 10 -5.60 8.40 -21.98
N VAL A 11 -4.42 8.01 -21.46
CA VAL A 11 -4.28 6.83 -20.60
C VAL A 11 -4.99 7.07 -19.26
N GLN A 12 -5.86 6.15 -18.92
CA GLN A 12 -6.49 6.09 -17.60
C GLN A 12 -5.82 4.98 -16.78
N VAL A 13 -4.88 5.36 -15.91
CA VAL A 13 -4.08 4.38 -15.12
C VAL A 13 -4.97 3.49 -14.26
N GLY A 14 -6.12 3.99 -13.82
CA GLY A 14 -7.07 3.26 -13.01
C GLY A 14 -7.95 2.26 -13.76
N ASP A 15 -7.91 2.23 -15.11
CA ASP A 15 -8.73 1.29 -15.87
C ASP A 15 -8.26 -0.15 -15.65
N ARG A 16 -9.22 -1.05 -15.41
CA ARG A 16 -8.99 -2.45 -15.06
C ARG A 16 -8.12 -3.19 -16.08
N GLU A 17 -8.31 -2.87 -17.35
CA GLU A 17 -7.57 -3.47 -18.46
C GLU A 17 -6.05 -3.34 -18.31
N ASN A 18 -5.58 -2.26 -17.67
CA ASN A 18 -4.15 -2.07 -17.41
C ASN A 18 -3.58 -3.04 -16.37
N TRP A 19 -4.43 -3.79 -15.63
CA TRP A 19 -4.04 -4.61 -14.50
C TRP A 19 -4.44 -6.08 -14.62
N GLU A 20 -5.15 -6.47 -15.69
CA GLU A 20 -5.66 -7.85 -15.86
C GLU A 20 -4.55 -8.89 -15.91
N ASP A 21 -3.44 -8.57 -16.55
CA ASP A 21 -2.26 -9.44 -16.65
C ASP A 21 -1.23 -9.22 -15.53
N GLY A 22 -1.62 -8.53 -14.46
CA GLY A 22 -0.76 -8.17 -13.34
C GLY A 22 -0.23 -6.73 -13.41
N PRO A 23 0.87 -6.39 -12.71
CA PRO A 23 1.39 -5.04 -12.67
C PRO A 23 1.80 -4.49 -14.04
N SER A 24 1.30 -3.32 -14.41
CA SER A 24 1.53 -2.68 -15.72
C SER A 24 2.94 -2.08 -15.86
N TYR A 25 3.98 -2.90 -15.75
CA TYR A 25 5.38 -2.42 -15.80
C TYR A 25 5.72 -1.62 -17.06
N GLY A 26 5.20 -2.03 -18.22
CA GLY A 26 5.41 -1.34 -19.50
C GLY A 26 4.83 0.07 -19.50
N LEU A 27 3.60 0.23 -19.01
CA LEU A 27 2.94 1.51 -18.88
C LEU A 27 3.71 2.44 -17.94
N PHE A 28 4.05 1.99 -16.74
CA PHE A 28 4.79 2.80 -15.77
C PHE A 28 6.21 3.13 -16.23
N LYS A 29 6.87 2.27 -17.04
CA LYS A 29 8.15 2.59 -17.65
C LYS A 29 8.01 3.75 -18.64
N ARG A 30 6.95 3.76 -19.46
CA ARG A 30 6.66 4.86 -20.38
C ARG A 30 6.33 6.13 -19.62
N LEU A 31 5.44 6.08 -18.63
CA LEU A 31 5.09 7.24 -17.81
C LEU A 31 6.32 7.87 -17.17
N ARG A 32 7.21 7.09 -16.57
CA ARG A 32 8.46 7.62 -16.00
C ARG A 32 9.35 8.37 -16.99
N GLY A 33 9.35 7.94 -18.25
CA GLY A 33 10.20 8.56 -19.28
C GLY A 33 9.56 9.74 -20.00
N GLU A 34 8.24 9.75 -20.13
CA GLU A 34 7.53 10.66 -21.03
C GLU A 34 6.54 11.59 -20.29
N CYS A 35 5.96 11.14 -19.17
CA CYS A 35 4.97 11.88 -18.38
C CYS A 35 5.04 11.45 -16.91
N PRO A 36 6.11 11.81 -16.17
CA PRO A 36 6.37 11.26 -14.82
C PRO A 36 5.31 11.63 -13.78
N VAL A 37 4.58 12.72 -13.97
CA VAL A 37 3.40 13.10 -13.19
C VAL A 37 2.21 13.11 -14.14
N HIS A 38 1.37 12.09 -14.05
CA HIS A 38 0.29 11.84 -14.99
C HIS A 38 -1.08 11.99 -14.34
N TRP A 39 -1.99 12.72 -15.00
CA TRP A 39 -3.37 12.89 -14.56
C TRP A 39 -4.25 11.77 -15.11
N THR A 40 -4.93 11.04 -14.22
CA THR A 40 -5.99 10.09 -14.55
C THR A 40 -7.34 10.75 -14.23
N ALA A 41 -8.12 11.05 -15.25
CA ALA A 41 -9.33 11.87 -15.11
C ALA A 41 -10.50 11.12 -14.46
N ARG A 42 -10.44 9.79 -14.39
CA ARG A 42 -11.51 8.94 -13.84
C ARG A 42 -10.98 7.68 -13.22
N LEU A 43 -11.76 7.11 -12.31
CA LEU A 43 -11.62 5.75 -11.81
C LEU A 43 -12.77 4.94 -12.43
N GLY A 44 -12.49 4.02 -13.34
CA GLY A 44 -13.48 3.36 -14.22
C GLY A 44 -14.72 2.82 -13.51
N GLU A 45 -14.56 2.20 -12.33
CA GLU A 45 -15.65 1.63 -11.54
C GLU A 45 -16.29 2.64 -10.57
N PHE A 46 -15.73 3.85 -10.43
CA PHE A 46 -16.17 4.89 -9.48
C PHE A 46 -16.30 6.24 -10.18
N PRO A 47 -17.36 6.42 -11.01
CA PRO A 47 -17.52 7.62 -11.85
C PRO A 47 -17.75 8.92 -11.07
N GLU A 48 -18.16 8.84 -9.81
CA GLU A 48 -18.35 9.96 -8.90
C GLU A 48 -17.03 10.46 -8.29
N GLU A 49 -15.96 9.68 -8.38
CA GLU A 49 -14.65 10.11 -7.89
C GLU A 49 -13.98 11.06 -8.87
N ALA A 50 -13.43 12.13 -8.32
CA ALA A 50 -12.50 12.96 -9.06
C ALA A 50 -11.29 12.13 -9.47
N GLY A 51 -10.64 12.49 -10.58
CA GLY A 51 -9.41 11.81 -11.01
C GLY A 51 -8.27 11.93 -9.97
N PHE A 52 -7.14 11.36 -10.31
CA PHE A 52 -5.97 11.37 -9.44
C PHE A 52 -4.66 11.56 -10.22
N TRP A 53 -3.64 12.04 -9.54
CA TRP A 53 -2.30 12.15 -10.08
C TRP A 53 -1.48 10.89 -9.80
N SER A 54 -0.91 10.31 -10.85
CA SER A 54 0.06 9.22 -10.75
C SER A 54 1.47 9.80 -10.77
N VAL A 55 2.19 9.66 -9.67
CA VAL A 55 3.58 10.08 -9.53
C VAL A 55 4.46 8.84 -9.69
N THR A 56 5.37 8.83 -10.68
CA THR A 56 6.01 7.60 -11.13
C THR A 56 7.52 7.52 -10.96
N THR A 57 8.23 8.65 -10.77
CA THR A 57 9.67 8.62 -10.48
C THR A 57 9.93 8.41 -8.98
N ALA A 58 11.04 7.76 -8.63
CA ALA A 58 11.40 7.56 -7.23
C ALA A 58 11.64 8.88 -6.47
N GLU A 59 12.18 9.89 -7.16
CA GLU A 59 12.42 11.21 -6.59
C GLU A 59 11.11 11.91 -6.23
N ASP A 60 10.15 11.96 -7.17
CA ASP A 60 8.86 12.59 -6.94
C ASP A 60 8.03 11.84 -5.89
N VAL A 61 8.03 10.49 -5.93
CA VAL A 61 7.37 9.67 -4.90
C VAL A 61 7.96 9.97 -3.53
N HIS A 62 9.28 10.10 -3.43
CA HIS A 62 9.94 10.45 -2.16
C HIS A 62 9.56 11.86 -1.69
N ALA A 63 9.52 12.83 -2.60
CA ALA A 63 9.12 14.21 -2.28
C ALA A 63 7.67 14.27 -1.77
N VAL A 64 6.73 13.68 -2.52
CA VAL A 64 5.30 13.61 -2.14
C VAL A 64 5.10 12.91 -0.79
N SER A 65 5.79 11.78 -0.56
CA SER A 65 5.63 11.00 0.67
C SER A 65 6.12 11.71 1.94
N ARG A 66 6.92 12.75 1.81
CA ARG A 66 7.48 13.52 2.95
C ARG A 66 6.80 14.85 3.20
N ASP A 67 6.16 15.38 2.20
CA ASP A 67 5.50 16.68 2.26
C ASP A 67 4.01 16.51 2.65
N TRP A 68 3.79 16.15 3.89
CA TRP A 68 2.44 15.97 4.44
C TRP A 68 1.63 17.28 4.50
N GLU A 69 2.27 18.45 4.48
CA GLU A 69 1.60 19.74 4.48
C GLU A 69 0.90 19.98 3.13
N ALA A 70 1.53 19.58 2.02
CA ALA A 70 0.95 19.68 0.68
C ALA A 70 0.09 18.45 0.32
N TYR A 71 0.46 17.26 0.81
CA TYR A 71 -0.16 15.96 0.47
C TYR A 71 -0.72 15.26 1.71
N SER A 72 -1.73 15.87 2.30
CA SER A 72 -2.34 15.43 3.54
C SER A 72 -3.14 14.14 3.38
N SER A 73 -2.85 13.13 4.19
CA SER A 73 -3.66 11.90 4.29
C SER A 73 -4.99 12.16 5.02
N GLU A 74 -5.01 13.10 5.98
CA GLU A 74 -6.22 13.45 6.73
C GLU A 74 -7.26 14.20 5.87
N LEU A 75 -6.81 14.94 4.85
CA LEU A 75 -7.69 15.69 3.95
C LEU A 75 -8.05 14.92 2.69
N GLY A 76 -7.12 14.14 2.13
CA GLY A 76 -7.28 13.44 0.85
C GLY A 76 -7.57 11.94 0.96
N GLY A 77 -7.40 11.35 2.15
CA GLY A 77 -7.51 9.91 2.32
C GLY A 77 -6.22 9.16 1.94
N VAL A 78 -6.27 7.84 2.02
CA VAL A 78 -5.14 6.92 1.75
C VAL A 78 -5.42 5.97 0.59
N THR A 79 -6.54 6.16 -0.08
CA THR A 79 -6.97 5.37 -1.24
C THR A 79 -7.32 6.30 -2.40
N ALA A 80 -7.20 5.81 -3.63
CA ALA A 80 -7.59 6.58 -4.81
C ALA A 80 -9.12 6.76 -4.93
N ALA A 81 -9.91 5.91 -4.25
CA ALA A 81 -11.37 5.96 -4.26
C ALA A 81 -11.91 6.12 -2.83
N ASN A 82 -12.40 7.31 -2.49
CA ASN A 82 -12.98 7.58 -1.17
C ASN A 82 -14.33 6.88 -0.95
N VAL A 83 -15.04 6.54 -2.01
CA VAL A 83 -16.30 5.77 -1.94
C VAL A 83 -16.08 4.37 -1.36
N VAL A 84 -14.92 3.75 -1.62
CA VAL A 84 -14.57 2.43 -1.07
C VAL A 84 -14.19 2.52 0.40
N PHE A 85 -13.55 3.61 0.79
CA PHE A 85 -13.09 3.82 2.15
C PHE A 85 -13.39 5.27 2.59
N PRO A 86 -14.54 5.50 3.23
CA PRO A 86 -14.98 6.84 3.61
C PRO A 86 -13.92 7.62 4.41
N LEU A 87 -13.75 8.88 4.09
CA LEU A 87 -12.71 9.75 4.65
C LEU A 87 -12.81 9.87 6.19
N GLU A 88 -14.03 9.86 6.75
CA GLU A 88 -14.26 9.88 8.19
C GLU A 88 -13.65 8.64 8.87
N LEU A 89 -13.80 7.48 8.24
CA LEU A 89 -13.21 6.24 8.75
C LEU A 89 -11.68 6.26 8.62
N THR A 90 -11.16 6.74 7.48
CA THR A 90 -9.72 6.92 7.26
C THR A 90 -9.11 7.84 8.33
N ARG A 91 -9.75 8.97 8.64
CA ARG A 91 -9.31 9.92 9.67
C ARG A 91 -9.28 9.34 11.08
N ALA A 92 -10.11 8.32 11.35
CA ALA A 92 -10.11 7.61 12.63
C ALA A 92 -8.96 6.60 12.75
N MET A 93 -8.40 6.19 11.63
CA MET A 93 -7.30 5.23 11.58
C MET A 93 -5.93 5.94 11.60
N PHE A 94 -4.96 5.28 12.22
CA PHE A 94 -3.59 5.77 12.32
C PHE A 94 -2.96 6.13 10.95
N ILE A 95 -3.23 5.34 9.91
CA ILE A 95 -2.72 5.55 8.56
C ILE A 95 -3.25 6.82 7.89
N GLY A 96 -4.43 7.28 8.27
CA GLY A 96 -5.06 8.49 7.73
C GLY A 96 -4.83 9.74 8.58
N MET A 97 -3.87 9.73 9.48
CA MET A 97 -3.54 10.87 10.32
C MET A 97 -2.28 11.57 9.84
N ASP A 98 -2.27 12.89 9.93
CA ASP A 98 -1.08 13.71 9.68
C ASP A 98 -0.35 14.06 10.99
N PRO A 99 0.93 14.51 10.93
CA PRO A 99 1.60 15.11 12.06
C PRO A 99 0.85 16.34 12.60
N PRO A 100 0.89 16.64 13.88
CA PRO A 100 1.61 15.92 14.96
C PRO A 100 0.82 14.77 15.58
N LYS A 101 -0.42 14.52 15.17
CA LYS A 101 -1.29 13.47 15.72
C LYS A 101 -0.75 12.09 15.40
N HIS A 102 -0.38 11.85 14.12
CA HIS A 102 0.29 10.65 13.67
C HIS A 102 1.54 10.34 14.51
N ASP A 103 2.43 11.32 14.70
CA ASP A 103 3.71 11.13 15.37
C ASP A 103 3.55 10.75 16.85
N ARG A 104 2.55 11.34 17.52
CA ARG A 104 2.23 10.99 18.91
C ARG A 104 1.82 9.52 19.05
N LEU A 105 0.95 9.05 18.16
CA LEU A 105 0.51 7.66 18.16
C LEU A 105 1.62 6.71 17.74
N LYS A 106 2.36 7.06 16.68
CA LYS A 106 3.54 6.30 16.22
C LYS A 106 4.55 6.09 17.34
N ALA A 107 4.84 7.11 18.13
CA ALA A 107 5.77 7.02 19.24
C ALA A 107 5.36 5.97 20.31
N LEU A 108 4.07 5.74 20.51
CA LEU A 108 3.57 4.70 21.41
C LEU A 108 3.93 3.30 20.88
N PHE A 109 3.68 3.05 19.59
CA PHE A 109 4.00 1.78 18.96
C PHE A 109 5.52 1.55 18.87
N GLN A 110 6.29 2.55 18.48
CA GLN A 110 7.75 2.43 18.34
C GLN A 110 8.45 1.94 19.60
N ARG A 111 7.94 2.28 20.79
CA ARG A 111 8.49 1.80 22.06
C ARG A 111 8.35 0.29 22.24
N GLY A 112 7.31 -0.30 21.67
CA GLY A 112 7.05 -1.75 21.70
C GLY A 112 7.85 -2.53 20.65
N PHE A 113 8.27 -1.87 19.56
CA PHE A 113 8.90 -2.50 18.39
C PHE A 113 10.39 -2.14 18.22
N THR A 114 11.09 -1.85 19.31
CA THR A 114 12.54 -1.68 19.25
C THR A 114 13.22 -3.02 18.91
N PRO A 115 14.42 -3.01 18.25
CA PRO A 115 15.16 -4.25 17.95
C PRO A 115 15.36 -5.14 19.18
N LYS A 116 15.63 -4.53 20.34
CA LYS A 116 15.77 -5.27 21.60
C LYS A 116 14.47 -5.97 22.01
N ARG A 117 13.33 -5.25 21.94
CA ARG A 117 12.01 -5.84 22.28
C ARG A 117 11.63 -6.98 21.34
N ILE A 118 11.93 -6.83 20.06
CA ILE A 118 11.70 -7.91 19.08
C ILE A 118 12.57 -9.12 19.40
N ALA A 119 13.85 -8.92 19.72
CA ALA A 119 14.74 -10.01 20.14
C ALA A 119 14.24 -10.72 21.42
N ASP A 120 13.69 -9.99 22.38
CA ASP A 120 13.10 -10.57 23.61
C ASP A 120 11.92 -11.53 23.31
N HIS A 121 11.29 -11.44 22.13
CA HIS A 121 10.18 -12.31 21.72
C HIS A 121 10.62 -13.49 20.84
N GLU A 122 11.90 -13.59 20.44
CA GLU A 122 12.35 -14.61 19.49
C GLU A 122 12.04 -16.05 19.96
N ASP A 123 12.31 -16.38 21.23
CA ASP A 123 12.08 -17.71 21.76
C ASP A 123 10.57 -18.06 21.76
N ALA A 124 9.71 -17.10 22.11
CA ALA A 124 8.26 -17.28 22.07
C ALA A 124 7.74 -17.50 20.65
N ILE A 125 8.23 -16.69 19.70
CA ILE A 125 7.89 -16.84 18.28
C ILE A 125 8.37 -18.19 17.76
N ARG A 126 9.59 -18.60 18.08
CA ARG A 126 10.15 -19.89 17.71
C ARG A 126 9.30 -21.05 18.26
N ALA A 127 8.88 -20.99 19.51
CA ALA A 127 8.01 -22.01 20.11
C ALA A 127 6.65 -22.11 19.39
N ILE A 128 6.06 -20.97 19.01
CA ILE A 128 4.82 -20.93 18.22
C ILE A 128 5.03 -21.61 16.87
N VAL A 129 6.10 -21.27 16.15
CA VAL A 129 6.42 -21.84 14.82
C VAL A 129 6.63 -23.35 14.92
N VAL A 130 7.45 -23.81 15.87
CA VAL A 130 7.68 -25.25 16.09
C VAL A 130 6.36 -25.96 16.37
N GLY A 131 5.53 -25.47 17.29
CA GLY A 131 4.24 -26.08 17.58
C GLY A 131 3.22 -26.04 16.43
N VAL A 132 3.38 -25.14 15.45
CA VAL A 132 2.59 -25.15 14.20
C VAL A 132 3.13 -26.24 13.27
N LEU A 133 4.44 -26.35 13.11
CA LEU A 133 5.07 -27.33 12.22
C LEU A 133 4.91 -28.76 12.73
N ASP A 134 5.01 -29.00 14.05
CA ASP A 134 4.83 -30.32 14.65
C ASP A 134 3.45 -30.95 14.33
N ARG A 135 2.43 -30.12 14.11
CA ARG A 135 1.10 -30.59 13.71
C ARG A 135 1.04 -31.10 12.26
N LEU A 136 2.06 -30.81 11.47
CA LEU A 136 2.16 -31.27 10.09
C LEU A 136 2.99 -32.55 9.98
N ASP A 137 3.60 -33.00 11.07
CA ASP A 137 4.39 -34.22 11.09
C ASP A 137 3.55 -35.43 10.63
N GLY A 138 4.11 -36.23 9.72
CA GLY A 138 3.44 -37.38 9.11
C GLY A 138 2.38 -37.05 8.04
N ARG A 139 2.14 -35.77 7.71
CA ARG A 139 1.26 -35.37 6.60
C ARG A 139 2.03 -35.34 5.29
N GLU A 140 1.43 -35.86 4.21
CA GLU A 140 2.03 -35.83 2.87
C GLU A 140 1.95 -34.46 2.20
N SER A 141 1.01 -33.62 2.60
CA SER A 141 0.82 -32.26 2.07
C SER A 141 0.15 -31.35 3.09
N CYS A 142 0.27 -30.04 2.90
CA CYS A 142 -0.42 -29.03 3.72
C CYS A 142 -0.81 -27.82 2.85
N ASP A 143 -1.79 -27.06 3.34
CA ASP A 143 -2.05 -25.71 2.85
C ASP A 143 -1.10 -24.74 3.59
N LEU A 144 -0.11 -24.18 2.86
CA LEU A 144 0.87 -23.28 3.44
C LEU A 144 0.23 -22.05 4.12
N VAL A 145 -0.86 -21.53 3.59
CA VAL A 145 -1.56 -20.37 4.15
C VAL A 145 -2.38 -20.79 5.38
N GLY A 146 -3.28 -21.76 5.22
CA GLY A 146 -4.20 -22.17 6.26
C GLY A 146 -3.54 -22.94 7.40
N ASP A 147 -2.61 -23.84 7.10
CA ASP A 147 -1.98 -24.71 8.09
C ASP A 147 -0.73 -24.10 8.76
N VAL A 148 -0.05 -23.13 8.09
CA VAL A 148 1.22 -22.57 8.59
C VAL A 148 1.14 -21.06 8.80
N ALA A 149 0.97 -20.27 7.71
CA ALA A 149 1.14 -18.81 7.81
C ALA A 149 0.10 -18.17 8.73
N GLN A 150 -1.17 -18.48 8.55
CA GLN A 150 -2.26 -17.93 9.36
C GLN A 150 -2.16 -18.32 10.85
N PRO A 151 -1.93 -19.60 11.23
CA PRO A 151 -1.74 -19.98 12.64
C PRO A 151 -0.50 -19.36 13.29
N VAL A 152 0.57 -19.10 12.57
CA VAL A 152 1.77 -18.41 13.10
C VAL A 152 1.43 -16.95 13.37
N VAL A 153 0.99 -16.21 12.35
CA VAL A 153 0.74 -14.76 12.45
C VAL A 153 -0.33 -14.42 13.48
N SER A 154 -1.35 -15.28 13.62
CA SER A 154 -2.45 -15.02 14.59
C SER A 154 -2.06 -15.26 16.05
N ARG A 155 -0.91 -15.86 16.34
CA ARG A 155 -0.44 -16.18 17.71
C ARG A 155 0.77 -15.36 18.14
N VAL A 156 1.47 -14.75 17.20
CA VAL A 156 2.55 -13.78 17.44
C VAL A 156 1.98 -12.40 17.75
#